data_6a1deadb66f37206994978d874667430
#
_entry.id   6a1deadb66f37206994978d874667430
#
_cell.length_a   1.000
_cell.length_b   1.000
_cell.length_c   1.000
_cell.angle_alpha   90.00
_cell.angle_beta   90.00
_cell.angle_gamma   90.00
#
_symmetry.space_group_name_H-M   'P 1'
#
loop_
_entity.id
_entity.type
_entity.pdbx_description
1 polymer ?
#
loop_
_entity_poly.entity_id
_entity_poly.type
_entity_poly.pdbx_seq_one_letter_code
_entity_poly.pdbx_strand_id
1 'polypeptide(L)'
;MKKATLITTGICSLMMLLCVDANAQKFPDLDKSPMDAAWFPTDYKDSNKIARVIYSRPQLKGRALTEVVPQGKVWRTGANEANEISLFTDMYLGKTKVPAGIYTLYTIPTENECVIIINKDRNVWGAYK
;
A
#
# COMPACT_ATOMS: atom_id res chain seq x y z
N MET A 1 11.98 50.70 30.10
CA MET A 1 11.90 49.23 30.21
C MET A 1 10.47 48.69 30.38
N LYS A 2 9.58 49.27 31.20
CA LYS A 2 8.20 48.75 31.42
C LYS A 2 7.28 48.73 30.18
N LYS A 3 7.42 49.69 29.24
CA LYS A 3 6.58 49.73 28.00
C LYS A 3 6.92 48.63 26.98
N ALA A 4 8.20 48.30 26.82
CA ALA A 4 8.62 47.19 25.91
C ALA A 4 8.12 45.86 26.41
N THR A 5 8.18 45.58 27.70
CA THR A 5 7.70 44.33 28.30
C THR A 5 6.19 44.15 28.12
N LEU A 6 5.38 45.23 28.24
CA LEU A 6 3.95 45.17 28.04
C LEU A 6 3.57 44.86 26.58
N ILE A 7 4.29 45.42 25.61
CA ILE A 7 4.06 45.18 24.17
C ILE A 7 4.40 43.73 23.83
N THR A 8 5.51 43.21 24.32
CA THR A 8 5.94 41.83 24.10
C THR A 8 4.95 40.82 24.65
N THR A 9 4.45 41.08 25.88
CA THR A 9 3.45 40.22 26.54
C THR A 9 2.11 40.24 25.74
N GLY A 10 1.68 41.40 25.24
CA GLY A 10 0.48 41.52 24.42
C GLY A 10 0.56 40.76 23.09
N ILE A 11 1.71 40.82 22.42
CA ILE A 11 1.93 40.09 21.16
C ILE A 11 1.95 38.58 21.39
N CYS A 12 2.60 38.09 22.44
CA CYS A 12 2.59 36.67 22.78
C CYS A 12 1.19 36.15 23.15
N SER A 13 0.39 36.93 23.90
CA SER A 13 -0.99 36.56 24.21
C SER A 13 -1.89 36.55 22.96
N LEU A 14 -1.69 37.47 22.04
CA LEU A 14 -2.44 37.51 20.76
C LEU A 14 -2.06 36.34 19.86
N MET A 15 -0.79 35.95 19.79
CA MET A 15 -0.35 34.74 19.07
C MET A 15 -0.93 33.46 19.65
N MET A 16 -1.03 33.33 20.97
CA MET A 16 -1.68 32.17 21.59
C MET A 16 -3.18 32.06 21.26
N LEU A 17 -3.88 33.18 21.12
CA LEU A 17 -5.30 33.18 20.73
C LEU A 17 -5.53 32.79 19.27
N LEU A 18 -4.55 32.92 18.38
CA LEU A 18 -4.63 32.53 16.97
C LEU A 18 -4.34 31.04 16.73
N CYS A 19 -3.88 30.31 17.75
CA CYS A 19 -3.58 28.87 17.65
C CYS A 19 -4.76 27.95 18.00
N VAL A 20 -5.97 28.48 18.22
CA VAL A 20 -7.08 27.73 18.83
C VAL A 20 -7.88 26.87 17.84
N ASP A 21 -7.65 26.98 16.54
CA ASP A 21 -8.34 26.20 15.53
C ASP A 21 -7.41 25.41 14.60
N ALA A 22 -6.34 24.83 15.15
CA ALA A 22 -5.69 23.73 14.46
C ALA A 22 -6.61 22.51 14.55
N ASN A 23 -7.64 22.47 13.72
CA ASN A 23 -8.40 21.25 13.47
C ASN A 23 -7.39 20.20 12.99
N ALA A 24 -6.91 19.37 13.92
CA ALA A 24 -6.07 18.24 13.58
C ALA A 24 -6.83 17.40 12.55
N GLN A 25 -6.22 17.17 11.40
CA GLN A 25 -6.84 16.38 10.34
C GLN A 25 -7.29 15.04 10.94
N LYS A 26 -8.61 14.78 10.87
CA LYS A 26 -9.15 13.51 11.34
C LYS A 26 -8.75 12.42 10.35
N PHE A 27 -7.82 11.58 10.74
CA PHE A 27 -7.48 10.41 9.95
C PHE A 27 -8.61 9.38 9.98
N PRO A 28 -8.87 8.68 8.89
CA PRO A 28 -9.80 7.56 8.89
C PRO A 28 -9.30 6.45 9.84
N ASP A 29 -10.21 5.62 10.32
CA ASP A 29 -9.86 4.43 11.08
C ASP A 29 -8.99 3.48 10.24
N LEU A 30 -8.14 2.71 10.91
CA LEU A 30 -7.31 1.71 10.24
C LEU A 30 -8.19 0.68 9.52
N ASP A 31 -7.85 0.39 8.27
CA ASP A 31 -8.53 -0.65 7.51
C ASP A 31 -8.34 -2.03 8.16
N LYS A 32 -9.40 -2.85 8.11
CA LYS A 32 -9.37 -4.21 8.68
C LYS A 32 -8.58 -5.20 7.84
N SER A 33 -8.22 -4.83 6.62
CA SER A 33 -7.37 -5.59 5.70
C SER A 33 -6.07 -4.80 5.44
N PRO A 34 -5.16 -4.71 6.43
CA PRO A 34 -3.99 -3.86 6.33
C PRO A 34 -3.07 -4.31 5.17
N MET A 35 -2.36 -3.34 4.62
CA MET A 35 -1.29 -3.62 3.66
C MET A 35 -0.04 -4.10 4.39
N ASP A 36 0.69 -4.98 3.74
CA ASP A 36 1.97 -5.51 4.20
C ASP A 36 2.96 -5.57 3.03
N ALA A 37 4.22 -5.84 3.33
CA ALA A 37 5.26 -5.94 2.31
C ALA A 37 6.14 -7.16 2.55
N ALA A 38 6.45 -7.88 1.47
CA ALA A 38 7.44 -8.94 1.44
C ALA A 38 8.61 -8.54 0.53
N TRP A 39 9.81 -8.94 0.89
CA TRP A 39 11.04 -8.58 0.20
C TRP A 39 11.83 -9.82 -0.20
N PHE A 40 12.56 -9.72 -1.29
CA PHE A 40 13.54 -10.73 -1.66
C PHE A 40 14.87 -10.06 -2.04
N PRO A 41 16.03 -10.51 -1.54
CA PRO A 41 16.20 -11.51 -0.48
C PRO A 41 15.50 -11.13 0.83
N THR A 42 15.11 -12.15 1.63
CA THR A 42 14.36 -11.97 2.88
C THR A 42 15.21 -11.49 4.05
N ASP A 43 16.54 -11.65 3.98
CA ASP A 43 17.45 -11.18 5.03
C ASP A 43 17.33 -9.68 5.19
N TYR A 44 16.89 -9.21 6.37
CA TYR A 44 16.69 -7.79 6.66
C TYR A 44 17.99 -6.97 6.66
N LYS A 45 19.17 -7.63 6.82
CA LYS A 45 20.47 -6.99 6.76
C LYS A 45 20.97 -6.78 5.33
N ASP A 46 20.43 -7.52 4.37
CA ASP A 46 20.79 -7.35 2.97
C ASP A 46 20.04 -6.14 2.39
N SER A 47 20.78 -5.10 2.07
CA SER A 47 20.24 -3.88 1.43
C SER A 47 20.01 -4.06 -0.08
N ASN A 48 20.58 -5.09 -0.70
CA ASN A 48 20.48 -5.34 -2.14
C ASN A 48 19.21 -6.12 -2.48
N LYS A 49 18.06 -5.53 -2.19
CA LYS A 49 16.78 -6.14 -2.54
C LYS A 49 16.61 -6.17 -4.05
N ILE A 50 16.14 -7.29 -4.58
CA ILE A 50 15.87 -7.48 -6.01
C ILE A 50 14.38 -7.45 -6.34
N ALA A 51 13.51 -7.72 -5.34
CA ALA A 51 12.08 -7.62 -5.49
C ALA A 51 11.39 -7.22 -4.18
N ARG A 52 10.25 -6.55 -4.30
CA ARG A 52 9.31 -6.27 -3.21
C ARG A 52 7.90 -6.48 -3.70
N VAL A 53 7.05 -7.10 -2.89
CA VAL A 53 5.60 -7.16 -3.12
C VAL A 53 4.89 -6.41 -2.00
N ILE A 54 4.00 -5.50 -2.35
CA ILE A 54 3.05 -4.87 -1.43
C ILE A 54 1.70 -5.52 -1.67
N TYR A 55 1.08 -6.02 -0.61
CA TYR A 55 -0.17 -6.77 -0.69
C TYR A 55 -1.05 -6.52 0.52
N SER A 56 -2.35 -6.63 0.34
CA SER A 56 -3.29 -6.56 1.45
C SER A 56 -3.58 -7.95 2.04
N ARG A 57 -3.89 -7.99 3.32
CA ARG A 57 -4.27 -9.21 4.05
C ARG A 57 -5.78 -9.24 4.32
N PRO A 58 -6.60 -9.70 3.37
CA PRO A 58 -8.04 -9.76 3.55
C PRO A 58 -8.42 -10.74 4.66
N GLN A 59 -9.47 -10.39 5.41
CA GLN A 59 -10.02 -11.26 6.45
C GLN A 59 -11.17 -12.07 5.89
N LEU A 60 -11.20 -13.37 6.17
CA LEU A 60 -12.28 -14.25 5.75
C LEU A 60 -13.60 -13.96 6.51
N LYS A 61 -13.54 -13.54 7.76
CA LYS A 61 -14.71 -13.25 8.62
C LYS A 61 -15.71 -14.40 8.64
N GLY A 62 -15.21 -15.62 8.78
CA GLY A 62 -16.01 -16.85 8.80
C GLY A 62 -16.45 -17.39 7.43
N ARG A 63 -16.16 -16.68 6.33
CA ARG A 63 -16.43 -17.16 4.97
C ARG A 63 -15.43 -18.22 4.55
N ALA A 64 -15.83 -19.13 3.68
CA ALA A 64 -14.90 -20.03 3.02
C ALA A 64 -13.98 -19.25 2.06
N LEU A 65 -12.76 -19.74 1.83
CA LEU A 65 -11.84 -19.11 0.88
C LEU A 65 -12.43 -19.01 -0.53
N THR A 66 -13.18 -20.01 -0.96
CA THR A 66 -13.87 -20.08 -2.25
C THR A 66 -14.95 -19.01 -2.45
N GLU A 67 -15.49 -18.46 -1.35
CA GLU A 67 -16.45 -17.34 -1.41
C GLU A 67 -15.77 -16.00 -1.62
N VAL A 68 -14.47 -15.90 -1.30
CA VAL A 68 -13.70 -14.66 -1.40
C VAL A 68 -12.87 -14.63 -2.67
N VAL A 69 -12.34 -15.77 -3.08
CA VAL A 69 -11.43 -15.92 -4.23
C VAL A 69 -12.25 -16.28 -5.47
N PRO A 70 -12.35 -15.40 -6.48
CA PRO A 70 -13.14 -15.64 -7.67
C PRO A 70 -12.45 -16.67 -8.58
N GLN A 71 -12.92 -17.89 -8.60
CA GLN A 71 -12.39 -18.94 -9.43
C GLN A 71 -12.53 -18.64 -10.94
N GLY A 72 -11.46 -18.83 -11.70
CA GLY A 72 -11.42 -18.64 -13.16
C GLY A 72 -11.55 -17.18 -13.63
N LYS A 73 -11.47 -16.20 -12.74
CA LYS A 73 -11.59 -14.77 -13.08
C LYS A 73 -10.36 -13.99 -12.62
N VAL A 74 -10.09 -12.89 -13.31
CA VAL A 74 -9.03 -11.97 -12.89
C VAL A 74 -9.36 -11.42 -11.51
N TRP A 75 -8.44 -11.60 -10.59
CA TRP A 75 -8.55 -11.14 -9.21
C TRP A 75 -7.35 -10.27 -8.83
N ARG A 76 -7.61 -9.19 -8.09
CA ARG A 76 -6.56 -8.30 -7.55
C ARG A 76 -5.69 -8.96 -6.47
N THR A 77 -5.95 -10.23 -6.13
CA THR A 77 -5.16 -11.07 -5.21
C THR A 77 -5.15 -10.54 -3.77
N GLY A 78 -6.21 -9.85 -3.37
CA GLY A 78 -6.29 -9.22 -2.05
C GLY A 78 -7.58 -8.43 -1.84
N ALA A 79 -7.54 -7.51 -0.89
CA ALA A 79 -8.59 -6.54 -0.59
C ALA A 79 -8.10 -5.13 -0.90
N ASN A 80 -9.01 -4.19 -1.08
CA ASN A 80 -8.74 -2.78 -1.36
C ASN A 80 -7.96 -2.61 -2.67
N GLU A 81 -6.81 -1.96 -2.65
CA GLU A 81 -5.96 -1.77 -3.83
C GLU A 81 -5.43 -3.10 -4.37
N ALA A 82 -5.17 -3.14 -5.67
CA ALA A 82 -4.49 -4.26 -6.29
C ALA A 82 -3.05 -4.37 -5.78
N ASN A 83 -2.55 -5.60 -5.65
CA ASN A 83 -1.19 -5.83 -5.20
C ASN A 83 -0.17 -5.25 -6.19
N GLU A 84 0.97 -4.82 -5.67
CA GLU A 84 2.05 -4.24 -6.45
C GLU A 84 3.34 -5.04 -6.27
N ILE A 85 4.03 -5.31 -7.38
CA ILE A 85 5.38 -5.87 -7.37
C ILE A 85 6.38 -4.86 -7.92
N SER A 86 7.41 -4.55 -7.12
CA SER A 86 8.57 -3.77 -7.56
C SER A 86 9.72 -4.72 -7.86
N LEU A 87 10.24 -4.68 -9.08
CA LEU A 87 11.44 -5.38 -9.51
C LEU A 87 12.58 -4.37 -9.59
N PHE A 88 13.62 -4.55 -8.78
CA PHE A 88 14.77 -3.64 -8.74
C PHE A 88 15.84 -4.00 -9.77
N THR A 89 15.69 -5.15 -10.41
CA THR A 89 16.51 -5.61 -11.53
C THR A 89 15.64 -6.36 -12.52
N ASP A 90 16.13 -6.55 -13.75
CA ASP A 90 15.47 -7.39 -14.74
C ASP A 90 15.35 -8.82 -14.23
N MET A 91 14.17 -9.42 -14.34
CA MET A 91 13.91 -10.78 -13.88
C MET A 91 13.24 -11.62 -14.96
N TYR A 92 13.29 -12.94 -14.79
CA TYR A 92 12.55 -13.87 -15.62
C TYR A 92 11.40 -14.49 -14.83
N LEU A 93 10.18 -14.39 -15.34
CA LEU A 93 9.03 -15.13 -14.88
C LEU A 93 8.77 -16.27 -15.86
N GLY A 94 9.18 -17.49 -15.47
CA GLY A 94 9.26 -18.60 -16.39
C GLY A 94 10.23 -18.29 -17.53
N LYS A 95 9.73 -18.24 -18.77
CA LYS A 95 10.52 -17.90 -19.97
C LYS A 95 10.44 -16.43 -20.41
N THR A 96 9.62 -15.63 -19.74
CA THR A 96 9.36 -14.23 -20.12
C THR A 96 10.25 -13.30 -19.30
N LYS A 97 11.03 -12.47 -19.99
CA LYS A 97 11.82 -11.41 -19.37
C LYS A 97 10.89 -10.26 -18.97
N VAL A 98 10.94 -9.86 -17.71
CA VAL A 98 10.25 -8.69 -17.16
C VAL A 98 11.32 -7.69 -16.72
N PRO A 99 11.36 -6.50 -17.33
CA PRO A 99 12.34 -5.46 -16.97
C PRO A 99 12.16 -4.98 -15.52
N ALA A 100 13.21 -4.38 -14.96
CA ALA A 100 13.10 -3.65 -13.71
C ALA A 100 11.99 -2.61 -13.81
N GLY A 101 11.18 -2.48 -12.75
CA GLY A 101 10.02 -1.58 -12.76
C GLY A 101 9.02 -1.93 -11.68
N ILE A 102 7.94 -1.16 -11.67
CA ILE A 102 6.81 -1.35 -10.75
C ILE A 102 5.60 -1.79 -11.58
N TYR A 103 4.94 -2.83 -11.14
CA TYR A 103 3.85 -3.48 -11.83
C TYR A 103 2.71 -3.82 -10.88
N THR A 104 1.48 -3.78 -11.37
CA THR A 104 0.34 -4.34 -10.65
C THR A 104 0.28 -5.85 -10.87
N LEU A 105 0.01 -6.59 -9.82
CA LEU A 105 -0.06 -8.04 -9.83
C LEU A 105 -1.51 -8.48 -9.70
N TYR A 106 -1.99 -9.27 -10.66
CA TYR A 106 -3.26 -9.97 -10.62
C TYR A 106 -3.06 -11.47 -10.71
N THR A 107 -4.07 -12.21 -10.31
CA THR A 107 -4.10 -13.65 -10.50
C THR A 107 -5.43 -14.11 -11.12
N ILE A 108 -5.39 -15.27 -11.78
CA ILE A 108 -6.59 -16.04 -12.14
C ILE A 108 -6.45 -17.38 -11.43
N PRO A 109 -7.02 -17.54 -10.23
CA PRO A 109 -6.98 -18.80 -9.50
C PRO A 109 -7.98 -19.80 -10.12
N THR A 110 -7.53 -21.04 -10.24
CA THR A 110 -8.38 -22.20 -10.58
C THR A 110 -8.13 -23.31 -9.56
N GLU A 111 -8.82 -24.44 -9.69
CA GLU A 111 -8.65 -25.56 -8.77
C GLU A 111 -7.23 -26.15 -8.79
N ASN A 112 -6.58 -26.17 -9.94
CA ASN A 112 -5.31 -26.87 -10.13
C ASN A 112 -4.13 -25.94 -10.44
N GLU A 113 -4.38 -24.69 -10.81
CA GLU A 113 -3.35 -23.73 -11.20
C GLU A 113 -3.72 -22.30 -10.83
N CYS A 114 -2.73 -21.43 -10.83
CA CYS A 114 -2.91 -20.01 -10.65
C CYS A 114 -2.10 -19.26 -11.71
N VAL A 115 -2.78 -18.59 -12.62
CA VAL A 115 -2.11 -17.72 -13.61
C VAL A 115 -1.74 -16.42 -12.93
N ILE A 116 -0.48 -16.00 -13.04
CA ILE A 116 0.03 -14.71 -12.55
C ILE A 116 0.06 -13.73 -13.71
N ILE A 117 -0.53 -12.56 -13.53
CA ILE A 117 -0.56 -11.47 -14.51
C ILE A 117 0.24 -10.30 -13.95
N ILE A 118 1.25 -9.86 -14.70
CA ILE A 118 2.04 -8.65 -14.42
C ILE A 118 1.56 -7.55 -15.37
N ASN A 119 0.95 -6.49 -14.80
CA ASN A 119 0.39 -5.38 -15.56
C ASN A 119 1.21 -4.10 -15.33
N LYS A 120 1.35 -3.29 -16.38
CA LYS A 120 2.08 -2.01 -16.34
C LYS A 120 1.29 -0.87 -15.70
N ASP A 121 -0.04 -1.00 -15.60
CA ASP A 121 -0.85 -0.02 -14.90
C ASP A 121 -0.50 -0.03 -13.41
N ARG A 122 -0.50 1.12 -12.78
CA ARG A 122 -0.10 1.31 -11.38
C ARG A 122 -1.17 2.04 -10.60
N ASN A 123 -1.16 1.89 -9.29
CA ASN A 123 -2.11 2.54 -8.36
C ASN A 123 -3.56 2.19 -8.72
N VAL A 124 -3.81 0.94 -9.07
CA VAL A 124 -5.13 0.48 -9.50
C VAL A 124 -5.89 -0.07 -8.30
N TRP A 125 -7.13 0.40 -8.11
CA TRP A 125 -7.98 -0.09 -7.02
C TRP A 125 -8.39 -1.55 -7.20
N GLY A 126 -8.59 -2.00 -8.43
CA GLY A 126 -9.03 -3.36 -8.73
C GLY A 126 -8.81 -3.76 -10.18
N ALA A 127 -9.35 -4.91 -10.56
CA ALA A 127 -9.28 -5.44 -11.92
C ALA A 127 -10.42 -4.85 -12.80
N TYR A 128 -10.59 -3.54 -12.77
CA TYR A 128 -11.59 -2.84 -13.57
C TYR A 128 -10.98 -2.41 -14.90
N LYS A 129 -11.83 -2.40 -15.93
CA LYS A 129 -11.50 -1.81 -17.23
C LYS A 129 -11.77 -0.31 -17.19
#